data_d0ec25eab795b11e0628620a33282698
#
_entry.id   d0ec25eab795b11e0628620a33282698
#
_cell.length_a   1.000
_cell.length_b   1.000
_cell.length_c   1.000
_cell.angle_alpha   90.00
_cell.angle_beta   90.00
_cell.angle_gamma   90.00
#
_symmetry.space_group_name_H-M   'P 1'
#
loop_
_entity.id
_entity.type
_entity.pdbx_description
1 polymer ?
#
loop_
_entity_poly.entity_id
_entity_poly.type
_entity_poly.pdbx_seq_one_letter_code
_entity_poly.pdbx_strand_id
1 'polypeptide(L)'
;MTNEQVVIFHTNDLHSHFENFPRIRRYILTQRARLKKFAIKVITVDLGDTMDRVHPYTEATNGQINIKLMNQIGYDAATIGNNEGIGNSHQQLETLYQQANFPLILDNLLDRQTGQKPDWTKESKIVETKTGVKIGLIACTMPFAATYDMNDWQALPVDQVLPDLLAKIQTKVALIVLMSHLGINLDRQIAK
;
A
#
# COMPACT_ATOMS: atom_id res chain seq x y z
N MET A 1 -8.26 -1.83 -32.03
CA MET A 1 -7.99 -1.95 -30.57
C MET A 1 -8.57 -0.70 -29.91
N THR A 2 -9.52 -0.84 -29.06
CA THR A 2 -10.04 0.29 -28.26
C THR A 2 -9.01 0.61 -27.18
N ASN A 3 -8.42 1.82 -27.26
CA ASN A 3 -7.54 2.30 -26.20
C ASN A 3 -8.39 2.58 -24.94
N GLU A 4 -8.20 1.77 -23.89
CA GLU A 4 -8.82 2.03 -22.62
C GLU A 4 -7.88 2.88 -21.74
N GLN A 5 -8.45 3.86 -21.06
CA GLN A 5 -7.70 4.74 -20.17
C GLN A 5 -7.95 4.35 -18.70
N VAL A 6 -6.87 4.19 -17.95
CA VAL A 6 -6.89 3.98 -16.50
C VAL A 6 -6.11 5.10 -15.84
N VAL A 7 -6.65 5.64 -14.77
CA VAL A 7 -6.01 6.68 -13.96
C VAL A 7 -5.69 6.10 -12.59
N ILE A 8 -4.44 6.21 -12.17
CA ILE A 8 -3.99 5.80 -10.83
C ILE A 8 -3.68 7.06 -10.02
N PHE A 9 -4.36 7.24 -8.89
CA PHE A 9 -3.97 8.19 -7.85
C PHE A 9 -3.21 7.45 -6.77
N HIS A 10 -2.10 8.02 -6.34
CA HIS A 10 -1.39 7.51 -5.18
C HIS A 10 -1.12 8.62 -4.17
N THR A 11 -1.02 8.22 -2.91
CA THR A 11 -0.45 9.00 -1.80
C THR A 11 0.70 8.20 -1.21
N ASN A 12 1.66 8.90 -0.63
CA ASN A 12 2.78 8.33 0.11
C ASN A 12 3.36 9.40 1.05
N ASP A 13 4.03 8.97 2.09
CA ASP A 13 4.77 9.84 3.01
C ASP A 13 3.91 11.00 3.57
N LEU A 14 2.68 10.70 3.99
CA LEU A 14 1.79 11.71 4.57
C LEU A 14 2.19 12.08 6.00
N HIS A 15 2.91 11.22 6.70
CA HIS A 15 3.52 11.46 8.02
C HIS A 15 2.61 12.19 9.00
N SER A 16 1.36 11.75 9.10
CA SER A 16 0.33 12.32 9.99
C SER A 16 0.10 13.83 9.83
N HIS A 17 0.38 14.40 8.66
CA HIS A 17 0.02 15.78 8.32
C HIS A 17 -1.51 15.87 8.11
N PHE A 18 -2.25 15.78 9.21
CA PHE A 18 -3.72 15.68 9.22
C PHE A 18 -4.41 16.87 8.56
N GLU A 19 -3.79 18.03 8.55
CA GLU A 19 -4.28 19.22 7.87
C GLU A 19 -4.38 19.04 6.34
N ASN A 20 -3.64 18.10 5.76
CA ASN A 20 -3.66 17.81 4.34
C ASN A 20 -4.76 16.82 3.94
N PHE A 21 -5.20 15.93 4.84
CA PHE A 21 -6.17 14.88 4.54
C PHE A 21 -7.49 15.43 3.94
N PRO A 22 -8.12 16.51 4.46
CA PRO A 22 -9.34 17.06 3.86
C PRO A 22 -9.13 17.52 2.41
N ARG A 23 -7.96 18.08 2.09
CA ARG A 23 -7.61 18.55 0.74
C ARG A 23 -7.41 17.39 -0.20
N ILE A 24 -6.62 16.37 0.21
CA ILE A 24 -6.37 15.13 -0.53
C ILE A 24 -7.68 14.41 -0.81
N ARG A 25 -8.49 14.19 0.22
CA ARG A 25 -9.81 13.57 0.10
C ARG A 25 -10.70 14.29 -0.91
N ARG A 26 -10.85 15.61 -0.75
CA ARG A 26 -11.66 16.41 -1.67
C ARG A 26 -11.17 16.30 -3.10
N TYR A 27 -9.86 16.39 -3.33
CA TYR A 27 -9.27 16.26 -4.66
C TYR A 27 -9.59 14.91 -5.29
N ILE A 28 -9.26 13.82 -4.59
CA ILE A 28 -9.46 12.45 -5.08
C ILE A 28 -10.93 12.19 -5.39
N LEU A 29 -11.85 12.52 -4.47
CA LEU A 29 -13.29 12.30 -4.68
C LEU A 29 -13.84 13.13 -5.85
N THR A 30 -13.39 14.37 -5.99
CA THR A 30 -13.79 15.24 -7.12
C THR A 30 -13.31 14.68 -8.45
N GLN A 31 -12.04 14.25 -8.53
CA GLN A 31 -11.49 13.68 -9.76
C GLN A 31 -12.13 12.32 -10.09
N ARG A 32 -12.36 11.47 -9.10
CA ARG A 32 -13.11 10.22 -9.30
C ARG A 32 -14.49 10.46 -9.92
N ALA A 33 -15.26 11.42 -9.35
CA ALA A 33 -16.58 11.77 -9.87
C ALA A 33 -16.52 12.32 -11.31
N ARG A 34 -15.50 13.13 -11.62
CA ARG A 34 -15.25 13.67 -12.96
C ARG A 34 -14.94 12.55 -13.96
N LEU A 35 -13.95 11.71 -13.63
CA LEU A 35 -13.46 10.64 -14.52
C LEU A 35 -14.51 9.54 -14.77
N LYS A 36 -15.36 9.28 -13.77
CA LYS A 36 -16.50 8.36 -13.90
C LYS A 36 -17.44 8.73 -15.03
N LYS A 37 -17.63 10.05 -15.31
CA LYS A 37 -18.48 10.54 -16.41
C LYS A 37 -17.95 10.12 -17.79
N PHE A 38 -16.65 9.91 -17.91
CA PHE A 38 -15.98 9.48 -19.14
C PHE A 38 -15.73 7.96 -19.16
N ALA A 39 -16.33 7.21 -18.22
CA ALA A 39 -16.14 5.77 -18.06
C ALA A 39 -14.68 5.34 -17.80
N ILE A 40 -13.81 6.25 -17.39
CA ILE A 40 -12.42 5.99 -17.06
C ILE A 40 -12.35 5.24 -15.73
N LYS A 41 -11.62 4.13 -15.67
CA LYS A 41 -11.33 3.42 -14.45
C LYS A 41 -10.35 4.23 -13.61
N VAL A 42 -10.68 4.44 -12.35
CA VAL A 42 -9.78 5.09 -11.36
C VAL A 42 -9.39 4.04 -10.33
N ILE A 43 -8.11 3.95 -10.05
CA ILE A 43 -7.52 3.17 -8.96
C ILE A 43 -6.86 4.18 -8.02
N THR A 44 -7.09 4.06 -6.71
CA THR A 44 -6.46 4.92 -5.71
C THR A 44 -5.74 4.06 -4.70
N VAL A 45 -4.45 4.29 -4.52
CA VAL A 45 -3.59 3.50 -3.63
C VAL A 45 -2.81 4.41 -2.67
N ASP A 46 -2.44 3.86 -1.54
CA ASP A 46 -1.47 4.47 -0.62
C ASP A 46 -0.20 3.61 -0.59
N LEU A 47 0.95 4.27 -0.67
CA LEU A 47 2.24 3.60 -0.79
C LEU A 47 3.01 3.55 0.55
N GLY A 48 2.36 3.88 1.66
CA GLY A 48 2.95 3.81 3.00
C GLY A 48 3.48 5.14 3.53
N ASP A 49 4.00 5.08 4.74
CA ASP A 49 4.42 6.22 5.56
C ASP A 49 3.30 7.27 5.73
N THR A 50 2.08 6.78 5.88
CA THR A 50 0.91 7.63 6.18
C THR A 50 0.92 8.11 7.61
N MET A 51 1.49 7.34 8.54
CA MET A 51 1.58 7.71 9.96
C MET A 51 2.97 8.19 10.35
N ASP A 52 3.00 9.02 11.40
CA ASP A 52 4.20 9.39 12.12
C ASP A 52 3.88 9.49 13.61
N ARG A 53 4.56 8.70 14.44
CA ARG A 53 4.33 8.64 15.88
C ARG A 53 4.79 9.89 16.65
N VAL A 54 5.55 10.77 15.99
CA VAL A 54 5.83 12.12 16.53
C VAL A 54 4.54 12.94 16.66
N HIS A 55 3.51 12.65 15.85
CA HIS A 55 2.24 13.34 15.96
C HIS A 55 1.43 12.86 17.18
N PRO A 56 1.01 13.75 18.12
CA PRO A 56 0.39 13.34 19.38
C PRO A 56 -0.85 12.47 19.24
N TYR A 57 -1.71 12.74 18.25
CA TYR A 57 -2.91 11.92 18.02
C TYR A 57 -2.58 10.55 17.46
N THR A 58 -1.57 10.43 16.62
CA THR A 58 -1.10 9.15 16.10
C THR A 58 -0.56 8.30 17.24
N GLU A 59 0.29 8.89 18.07
CA GLU A 59 0.87 8.23 19.24
C GLU A 59 -0.23 7.79 20.22
N ALA A 60 -1.12 8.70 20.61
CA ALA A 60 -2.18 8.41 21.58
C ALA A 60 -3.20 7.35 21.12
N THR A 61 -3.32 7.12 19.81
CA THR A 61 -4.27 6.16 19.24
C THR A 61 -3.60 4.95 18.62
N ASN A 62 -2.30 4.78 18.78
CA ASN A 62 -1.51 3.74 18.09
C ASN A 62 -1.81 3.70 16.58
N GLY A 63 -1.90 4.87 15.93
CA GLY A 63 -2.16 5.01 14.51
C GLY A 63 -3.61 4.82 14.07
N GLN A 64 -4.54 4.46 14.94
CA GLN A 64 -5.95 4.22 14.57
C GLN A 64 -6.63 5.45 13.96
N ILE A 65 -6.22 6.65 14.35
CA ILE A 65 -6.74 7.88 13.74
C ILE A 65 -6.35 7.98 12.25
N ASN A 66 -5.13 7.55 11.89
CA ASN A 66 -4.67 7.54 10.51
C ASN A 66 -5.54 6.61 9.67
N ILE A 67 -5.82 5.39 10.16
CA ILE A 67 -6.68 4.43 9.48
C ILE A 67 -8.10 4.98 9.27
N LYS A 68 -8.67 5.65 10.29
CA LYS A 68 -9.98 6.30 10.16
C LYS A 68 -10.02 7.37 9.07
N LEU A 69 -8.95 8.16 8.94
CA LEU A 69 -8.83 9.18 7.89
C LEU A 69 -8.61 8.54 6.52
N MET A 70 -7.77 7.52 6.42
CA MET A 70 -7.57 6.75 5.18
C MET A 70 -8.88 6.13 4.69
N ASN A 71 -9.70 5.58 5.57
CA ASN A 71 -11.02 5.03 5.24
C ASN A 71 -11.93 6.05 4.55
N GLN A 72 -11.81 7.35 4.88
CA GLN A 72 -12.61 8.42 4.26
C GLN A 72 -12.15 8.78 2.84
N ILE A 73 -10.91 8.49 2.49
CA ILE A 73 -10.37 8.70 1.12
C ILE A 73 -10.89 7.60 0.19
N GLY A 74 -11.06 6.38 0.71
CA GLY A 74 -11.57 5.23 -0.02
C GLY A 74 -10.52 4.67 -0.97
N TYR A 75 -9.40 4.24 -0.44
CA TYR A 75 -8.35 3.56 -1.19
C TYR A 75 -8.83 2.21 -1.74
N ASP A 76 -8.38 1.85 -2.92
CA ASP A 76 -8.56 0.52 -3.48
C ASP A 76 -7.59 -0.48 -2.83
N ALA A 77 -6.41 -0.04 -2.46
CA ALA A 77 -5.41 -0.80 -1.70
C ALA A 77 -4.42 0.15 -1.03
N ALA A 78 -3.72 -0.33 -0.01
CA ALA A 78 -2.58 0.35 0.58
C ALA A 78 -1.43 -0.65 0.81
N THR A 79 -0.24 -0.13 1.03
CA THR A 79 0.90 -0.86 1.60
C THR A 79 1.44 -0.12 2.81
N ILE A 80 2.48 -0.64 3.43
CA ILE A 80 3.15 0.03 4.55
C ILE A 80 4.48 0.63 4.09
N GLY A 81 4.86 1.72 4.74
CA GLY A 81 6.23 2.21 4.74
C GLY A 81 6.98 1.79 6.00
N ASN A 82 8.13 2.40 6.20
CA ASN A 82 8.94 2.11 7.39
C ASN A 82 8.34 2.68 8.67
N ASN A 83 7.61 3.79 8.62
CA ASN A 83 6.98 4.34 9.83
C ASN A 83 5.90 3.44 10.40
N GLU A 84 5.12 2.75 9.56
CA GLU A 84 4.20 1.73 10.04
C GLU A 84 4.93 0.51 10.57
N GLY A 85 5.88 -0.02 9.77
CA GLY A 85 6.53 -1.29 10.06
C GLY A 85 7.51 -1.23 11.23
N ILE A 86 8.25 -0.13 11.35
CA ILE A 86 9.30 0.05 12.35
C ILE A 86 8.79 0.82 13.57
N GLY A 87 7.92 1.79 13.34
CA GLY A 87 7.38 2.68 14.38
C GLY A 87 6.36 2.04 15.30
N ASN A 88 5.90 0.82 15.01
CA ASN A 88 4.95 0.07 15.81
C ASN A 88 5.60 -1.18 16.40
N SER A 89 5.21 -1.55 17.62
CA SER A 89 5.54 -2.88 18.12
C SER A 89 4.85 -3.95 17.28
N HIS A 90 5.30 -5.21 17.39
CA HIS A 90 4.66 -6.33 16.71
C HIS A 90 3.14 -6.35 16.90
N GLN A 91 2.68 -6.33 18.13
CA GLN A 91 1.25 -6.34 18.47
C GLN A 91 0.49 -5.11 17.94
N GLN A 92 1.12 -3.94 17.94
CA GLN A 92 0.50 -2.72 17.40
C GLN A 92 0.29 -2.83 15.90
N LEU A 93 1.28 -3.33 15.15
CA LEU A 93 1.16 -3.51 13.70
C LEU A 93 0.13 -4.60 13.35
N GLU A 94 0.10 -5.71 14.09
CA GLU A 94 -0.89 -6.78 13.96
C GLU A 94 -2.34 -6.28 14.04
N THR A 95 -2.59 -5.26 14.87
CA THR A 95 -3.94 -4.75 15.10
C THR A 95 -4.27 -3.48 14.34
N LEU A 96 -3.26 -2.80 13.78
CA LEU A 96 -3.38 -1.48 13.19
C LEU A 96 -4.45 -1.43 12.11
N TYR A 97 -4.44 -2.39 11.21
CA TYR A 97 -5.28 -2.39 10.01
C TYR A 97 -6.61 -3.14 10.15
N GLN A 98 -6.95 -3.62 11.35
CA GLN A 98 -8.21 -4.35 11.59
C GLN A 98 -9.46 -3.52 11.25
N GLN A 99 -9.38 -2.19 11.34
CA GLN A 99 -10.47 -1.28 10.99
C GLN A 99 -10.34 -0.67 9.59
N ALA A 100 -9.39 -1.12 8.78
CA ALA A 100 -9.21 -0.63 7.43
C ALA A 100 -10.32 -1.14 6.50
N ASN A 101 -10.90 -0.24 5.69
CA ASN A 101 -11.90 -0.57 4.67
C ASN A 101 -11.27 -0.90 3.31
N PHE A 102 -9.97 -1.12 3.28
CA PHE A 102 -9.17 -1.42 2.11
C PHE A 102 -8.18 -2.55 2.43
N PRO A 103 -7.81 -3.38 1.47
CA PRO A 103 -6.80 -4.41 1.71
C PRO A 103 -5.40 -3.79 1.81
N LEU A 104 -4.59 -4.34 2.71
CA LEU A 104 -3.15 -4.15 2.74
C LEU A 104 -2.50 -5.16 1.81
N ILE A 105 -1.67 -4.70 0.89
CA ILE A 105 -0.85 -5.54 0.04
C ILE A 105 0.59 -5.38 0.50
N LEU A 106 1.23 -6.49 0.83
CA LEU A 106 2.62 -6.49 1.26
C LEU A 106 3.22 -7.87 1.03
N ASP A 107 4.34 -7.90 0.33
CA ASP A 107 4.86 -9.17 -0.16
C ASP A 107 6.19 -9.59 0.46
N ASN A 108 6.93 -8.63 1.00
CA ASN A 108 8.27 -8.89 1.50
C ASN A 108 8.41 -8.75 3.03
N LEU A 109 7.32 -8.96 3.78
CA LEU A 109 7.36 -8.99 5.25
C LEU A 109 6.88 -10.36 5.74
N LEU A 110 7.64 -10.95 6.66
CA LEU A 110 7.26 -12.17 7.38
C LEU A 110 7.24 -11.90 8.88
N ASP A 111 6.34 -12.55 9.56
CA ASP A 111 6.36 -12.70 11.01
C ASP A 111 7.50 -13.66 11.37
N ARG A 112 8.42 -13.23 12.25
CA ARG A 112 9.59 -14.05 12.64
C ARG A 112 9.23 -15.24 13.51
N GLN A 113 8.13 -15.16 14.25
CA GLN A 113 7.70 -16.24 15.14
C GLN A 113 7.10 -17.40 14.36
N THR A 114 6.37 -17.10 13.30
CA THR A 114 5.67 -18.09 12.49
C THR A 114 6.37 -18.43 11.17
N GLY A 115 7.23 -17.55 10.68
CA GLY A 115 7.83 -17.61 9.34
C GLY A 115 6.81 -17.38 8.21
N GLN A 116 5.61 -16.92 8.52
CA GLN A 116 4.51 -16.72 7.57
C GLN A 116 4.31 -15.23 7.27
N LYS A 117 3.64 -14.93 6.16
CA LYS A 117 3.13 -13.58 5.92
C LYS A 117 2.06 -13.23 6.97
N PRO A 118 2.01 -11.97 7.43
CA PRO A 118 0.98 -11.53 8.37
C PRO A 118 -0.43 -11.72 7.80
N ASP A 119 -1.37 -12.22 8.60
CA ASP A 119 -2.75 -12.51 8.18
C ASP A 119 -3.53 -11.26 7.72
N TRP A 120 -3.13 -10.08 8.18
CA TRP A 120 -3.71 -8.80 7.78
C TRP A 120 -3.25 -8.31 6.41
N THR A 121 -2.31 -9.01 5.75
CA THR A 121 -1.84 -8.69 4.40
C THR A 121 -2.46 -9.56 3.33
N LYS A 122 -2.43 -9.07 2.10
CA LYS A 122 -2.75 -9.82 0.88
C LYS A 122 -1.53 -9.81 -0.05
N GLU A 123 -1.34 -10.90 -0.78
CA GLU A 123 -0.25 -11.01 -1.75
C GLU A 123 -0.49 -10.12 -2.98
N SER A 124 -1.74 -9.91 -3.37
CA SER A 124 -2.08 -9.07 -4.50
C SER A 124 -3.56 -8.68 -4.49
N LYS A 125 -3.89 -7.66 -5.28
CA LYS A 125 -5.27 -7.34 -5.63
C LYS A 125 -5.40 -7.19 -7.13
N ILE A 126 -6.39 -7.86 -7.73
CA ILE A 126 -6.73 -7.65 -9.13
C ILE A 126 -7.90 -6.67 -9.21
N VAL A 127 -7.70 -5.61 -9.99
CA VAL A 127 -8.73 -4.62 -10.30
C VAL A 127 -9.12 -4.78 -11.76
N GLU A 128 -10.41 -4.92 -12.03
CA GLU A 128 -10.93 -5.08 -13.38
C GLU A 128 -11.60 -3.81 -13.87
N THR A 129 -11.35 -3.46 -15.12
CA THR A 129 -12.00 -2.35 -15.80
C THR A 129 -13.37 -2.77 -16.34
N LYS A 130 -14.14 -1.82 -16.86
CA LYS A 130 -15.46 -2.14 -17.47
C LYS A 130 -15.37 -3.01 -18.72
N THR A 131 -14.25 -2.96 -19.42
CA THR A 131 -14.02 -3.75 -20.65
C THR A 131 -13.35 -5.10 -20.36
N GLY A 132 -13.12 -5.43 -19.08
CA GLY A 132 -12.52 -6.70 -18.67
C GLY A 132 -10.99 -6.69 -18.59
N VAL A 133 -10.34 -5.54 -18.77
CA VAL A 133 -8.88 -5.45 -18.58
C VAL A 133 -8.55 -5.58 -17.10
N LYS A 134 -7.69 -6.53 -16.77
CA LYS A 134 -7.27 -6.82 -15.39
C LYS A 134 -5.93 -6.18 -15.09
N ILE A 135 -5.85 -5.51 -13.95
CA ILE A 135 -4.66 -4.83 -13.43
C ILE A 135 -4.34 -5.45 -12.08
N GLY A 136 -3.13 -5.98 -11.94
CA GLY A 136 -2.64 -6.57 -10.69
C GLY A 136 -1.87 -5.55 -9.87
N LEU A 137 -2.22 -5.42 -8.60
CA LEU A 137 -1.50 -4.62 -7.61
C LEU A 137 -0.70 -5.59 -6.73
N ILE A 138 0.61 -5.38 -6.63
CA ILE A 138 1.54 -6.05 -5.71
C ILE A 138 2.32 -4.99 -4.95
N ALA A 139 2.94 -5.32 -3.82
CA ALA A 139 3.61 -4.30 -3.02
C ALA A 139 4.84 -4.79 -2.26
N CYS A 140 5.82 -3.91 -2.10
CA CYS A 140 6.99 -4.12 -1.27
C CYS A 140 7.34 -2.87 -0.46
N THR A 141 7.79 -3.07 0.78
CA THR A 141 8.38 -2.04 1.64
C THR A 141 9.90 -2.15 1.67
N MET A 142 10.57 -1.06 2.06
CA MET A 142 12.03 -1.03 2.19
C MET A 142 12.50 -2.05 3.24
N PRO A 143 13.40 -2.98 2.90
CA PRO A 143 13.81 -4.05 3.81
C PRO A 143 14.91 -3.60 4.78
N PHE A 144 14.58 -2.73 5.72
CA PHE A 144 15.46 -2.35 6.84
C PHE A 144 15.61 -3.50 7.85
N ALA A 145 16.31 -4.56 7.47
CA ALA A 145 16.33 -5.84 8.17
C ALA A 145 16.58 -5.70 9.68
N ALA A 146 17.66 -5.03 10.09
CA ALA A 146 18.00 -4.90 11.49
C ALA A 146 16.91 -4.22 12.34
N THR A 147 16.18 -3.28 11.76
CA THR A 147 15.14 -2.53 12.48
C THR A 147 13.83 -3.31 12.54
N TYR A 148 13.47 -4.00 11.46
CA TYR A 148 12.31 -4.90 11.47
C TYR A 148 12.52 -6.07 12.44
N ASP A 149 13.75 -6.61 12.50
CA ASP A 149 14.13 -7.68 13.43
C ASP A 149 13.89 -7.32 14.89
N MET A 150 14.07 -6.05 15.26
CA MET A 150 13.80 -5.57 16.63
C MET A 150 12.33 -5.63 17.04
N ASN A 151 11.44 -5.69 16.08
CA ASN A 151 9.98 -5.78 16.28
C ASN A 151 9.43 -7.15 15.89
N ASP A 152 10.24 -8.20 15.87
CA ASP A 152 9.88 -9.57 15.51
C ASP A 152 9.32 -9.73 14.08
N TRP A 153 9.71 -8.82 13.16
CA TRP A 153 9.43 -8.92 11.73
C TRP A 153 10.69 -9.27 10.95
N GLN A 154 10.52 -9.94 9.83
CA GLN A 154 11.58 -10.17 8.86
C GLN A 154 11.23 -9.53 7.54
N ALA A 155 11.91 -8.45 7.18
CA ALA A 155 11.76 -7.81 5.87
C ALA A 155 12.73 -8.46 4.87
N LEU A 156 12.19 -9.09 3.83
CA LEU A 156 12.97 -9.77 2.80
C LEU A 156 13.43 -8.79 1.72
N PRO A 157 14.65 -8.96 1.18
CA PRO A 157 15.10 -8.25 -0.01
C PRO A 157 14.13 -8.45 -1.20
N VAL A 158 13.88 -7.39 -1.94
CA VAL A 158 12.88 -7.39 -3.02
C VAL A 158 13.25 -8.35 -4.16
N ASP A 159 14.52 -8.47 -4.49
CA ASP A 159 15.03 -9.40 -5.49
C ASP A 159 14.78 -10.87 -5.16
N GLN A 160 14.56 -11.21 -3.88
CA GLN A 160 14.19 -12.56 -3.46
C GLN A 160 12.70 -12.87 -3.63
N VAL A 161 11.82 -11.85 -3.58
CA VAL A 161 10.37 -12.07 -3.59
C VAL A 161 9.70 -11.67 -4.90
N LEU A 162 10.20 -10.65 -5.58
CA LEU A 162 9.56 -10.07 -6.76
C LEU A 162 9.45 -11.06 -7.94
N PRO A 163 10.46 -11.88 -8.26
CA PRO A 163 10.35 -12.84 -9.36
C PRO A 163 9.19 -13.82 -9.21
N ASP A 164 8.99 -14.37 -8.02
CA ASP A 164 7.91 -15.31 -7.73
C ASP A 164 6.54 -14.64 -7.77
N LEU A 165 6.43 -13.39 -7.26
CA LEU A 165 5.20 -12.61 -7.33
C LEU A 165 4.81 -12.32 -8.78
N LEU A 166 5.76 -11.90 -9.61
CA LEU A 166 5.53 -11.67 -11.02
C LEU A 166 5.10 -12.95 -11.74
N ALA A 167 5.77 -14.07 -11.49
CA ALA A 167 5.40 -15.36 -12.07
C ALA A 167 3.96 -15.78 -11.73
N LYS A 168 3.52 -15.53 -10.49
CA LYS A 168 2.16 -15.86 -10.04
C LYS A 168 1.05 -15.01 -10.67
N ILE A 169 1.33 -13.74 -10.97
CA ILE A 169 0.30 -12.79 -11.38
C ILE A 169 0.30 -12.46 -12.88
N GLN A 170 1.45 -12.51 -13.56
CA GLN A 170 1.61 -12.07 -14.96
C GLN A 170 0.67 -12.75 -15.95
N THR A 171 0.30 -14.02 -15.71
CA THR A 171 -0.63 -14.74 -16.59
C THR A 171 -2.10 -14.40 -16.36
N LYS A 172 -2.42 -13.68 -15.28
CA LYS A 172 -3.78 -13.37 -14.83
C LYS A 172 -4.22 -11.95 -15.17
N VAL A 173 -3.27 -11.07 -15.51
CA VAL A 173 -3.49 -9.63 -15.67
C VAL A 173 -2.81 -9.08 -16.92
N ALA A 174 -3.33 -7.98 -17.43
CA ALA A 174 -2.77 -7.29 -18.59
C ALA A 174 -1.67 -6.26 -18.19
N LEU A 175 -1.72 -5.78 -16.94
CA LEU A 175 -0.77 -4.83 -16.39
C LEU A 175 -0.51 -5.15 -14.92
N ILE A 176 0.75 -5.06 -14.50
CA ILE A 176 1.15 -5.17 -13.09
C ILE A 176 1.59 -3.80 -12.62
N VAL A 177 1.12 -3.39 -11.44
CA VAL A 177 1.51 -2.17 -10.74
C VAL A 177 2.17 -2.57 -9.44
N LEU A 178 3.46 -2.29 -9.29
CA LEU A 178 4.17 -2.42 -8.04
C LEU A 178 3.93 -1.16 -7.19
N MET A 179 3.23 -1.34 -6.08
CA MET A 179 3.07 -0.33 -5.03
C MET A 179 4.36 -0.35 -4.20
N SER A 180 5.30 0.52 -4.57
CA SER A 180 6.66 0.50 -4.05
C SER A 180 6.86 1.54 -2.95
N HIS A 181 7.34 1.08 -1.78
CA HIS A 181 7.90 1.94 -0.74
C HIS A 181 9.41 1.61 -0.55
N LEU A 182 10.17 1.61 -1.67
CA LEU A 182 11.55 1.14 -1.72
C LEU A 182 12.55 2.28 -1.95
N GLY A 183 12.04 3.46 -2.33
CA GLY A 183 12.84 4.60 -2.71
C GLY A 183 13.38 4.52 -4.14
N ILE A 184 13.59 5.70 -4.74
CA ILE A 184 13.87 5.89 -6.17
C ILE A 184 15.07 5.10 -6.70
N ASN A 185 16.08 4.86 -5.88
CA ASN A 185 17.28 4.14 -6.32
C ASN A 185 17.00 2.67 -6.60
N LEU A 186 16.25 2.01 -5.67
CA LEU A 186 15.87 0.62 -5.83
C LEU A 186 14.79 0.47 -6.92
N ASP A 187 13.84 1.40 -6.99
CA ASP A 187 12.83 1.44 -8.05
C ASP A 187 13.46 1.48 -9.44
N ARG A 188 14.50 2.30 -9.63
CA ARG A 188 15.26 2.36 -10.91
C ARG A 188 16.03 1.07 -11.22
N GLN A 189 16.42 0.30 -10.23
CA GLN A 189 17.08 -1.00 -10.44
C GLN A 189 16.06 -2.06 -10.87
N ILE A 190 14.89 -2.07 -10.22
CA ILE A 190 13.80 -3.02 -10.51
C ILE A 190 13.18 -2.77 -11.89
N ALA A 191 13.09 -1.52 -12.32
CA ALA A 191 12.48 -1.13 -13.60
C ALA A 191 13.36 -1.43 -14.84
N LYS A 192 14.56 -1.99 -14.67
CA LYS A 192 15.46 -2.41 -15.75
C LYS A 192 15.25 -3.86 -16.13
#